data_101a647666263c54d5ff4e27f7ad457d
#
_entry.id   101a647666263c54d5ff4e27f7ad457d
#
_cell.length_a   1.000
_cell.length_b   1.000
_cell.length_c   1.000
_cell.angle_alpha   90.00
_cell.angle_beta   90.00
_cell.angle_gamma   90.00
#
_symmetry.space_group_name_H-M   'P 1'
#
loop_
_entity.id
_entity.type
_entity.pdbx_description
1 polymer ?
#
loop_
_entity_poly.entity_id
_entity_poly.type
_entity_poly.pdbx_seq_one_letter_code
_entity_poly.pdbx_strand_id
1 'polypeptide(L)'
;MLESLQKYFSVFVKCKGKIMSVKSVFYQTTLALVLASISYSAAAETIYAAASMTDAINELKAKYEKKHNAKVKTSYAASSTLARQIEQGASADVFISADLAWMDYLENKGKVSATHRKNLLGNRLVLITPVKNPIKTSIKFDKNFNIDAAFTGKLCTGNTNSVPVGKYAKQALNNLNWWSSISKRLVETEDVRAALNFVSRGECQLGIVYATDAAASKNVKVVGTFPLATHNPIVYPIGMINTDANSKRFYEYLQSNEAKAVYKKHGFSVLQ
;
A
#
# COMPACT_ATOMS: atom_id res chain seq x y z
N MET A 1 -12.14 -58.47 8.88
CA MET A 1 -13.34 -58.02 8.10
C MET A 1 -13.03 -57.55 6.70
N LEU A 2 -11.77 -57.55 6.23
CA LEU A 2 -11.38 -57.22 4.87
C LEU A 2 -11.17 -58.43 3.94
N GLU A 3 -11.03 -59.61 4.47
CA GLU A 3 -10.80 -60.86 3.66
C GLU A 3 -12.06 -61.51 3.10
N SER A 4 -13.24 -61.21 3.62
CA SER A 4 -14.51 -61.82 3.16
C SER A 4 -15.11 -61.12 1.92
N LEU A 5 -14.65 -59.94 1.54
CA LEU A 5 -15.14 -59.19 0.36
C LEU A 5 -14.39 -59.51 -0.92
N GLN A 6 -13.32 -60.29 -0.87
CA GLN A 6 -12.45 -60.59 -2.01
C GLN A 6 -12.99 -61.71 -2.94
N LYS A 7 -14.06 -62.41 -2.54
CA LYS A 7 -14.54 -63.63 -3.26
C LYS A 7 -15.68 -63.40 -4.27
N TYR A 8 -16.25 -62.17 -4.38
CA TYR A 8 -17.50 -61.99 -5.13
C TYR A 8 -17.47 -61.00 -6.31
N PHE A 9 -16.33 -60.52 -6.79
CA PHE A 9 -16.34 -59.63 -7.94
C PHE A 9 -15.26 -59.92 -8.99
N SER A 10 -15.44 -60.93 -9.79
CA SER A 10 -14.75 -61.07 -11.07
C SER A 10 -15.73 -60.76 -12.23
N VAL A 11 -15.99 -59.48 -12.45
CA VAL A 11 -16.71 -59.04 -13.64
C VAL A 11 -15.70 -58.58 -14.69
N PHE A 12 -15.72 -59.19 -15.86
CA PHE A 12 -14.92 -58.82 -17.01
C PHE A 12 -15.70 -57.92 -17.96
N VAL A 13 -15.23 -56.71 -18.20
CA VAL A 13 -15.82 -55.81 -19.20
C VAL A 13 -14.93 -55.87 -20.44
N LYS A 14 -15.55 -56.25 -21.59
CA LYS A 14 -14.87 -56.31 -22.87
C LYS A 14 -14.98 -54.99 -23.60
N CYS A 15 -13.88 -54.24 -23.74
CA CYS A 15 -13.82 -53.02 -24.51
C CYS A 15 -12.68 -53.11 -25.53
N LYS A 16 -13.00 -52.96 -26.82
CA LYS A 16 -12.07 -52.99 -27.97
C LYS A 16 -11.08 -54.16 -28.00
N GLY A 17 -11.58 -55.39 -27.83
CA GLY A 17 -10.77 -56.58 -28.08
C GLY A 17 -9.69 -56.95 -27.05
N LYS A 18 -9.56 -56.21 -25.95
CA LYS A 18 -8.71 -56.58 -24.82
C LYS A 18 -9.53 -56.77 -23.55
N ILE A 19 -9.36 -57.93 -22.90
CA ILE A 19 -9.98 -58.22 -21.60
C ILE A 19 -9.13 -57.54 -20.51
N MET A 20 -9.66 -56.51 -19.89
CA MET A 20 -9.05 -55.86 -18.74
C MET A 20 -9.77 -56.23 -17.45
N SER A 21 -9.05 -56.59 -16.43
CA SER A 21 -9.60 -56.88 -15.09
C SER A 21 -10.22 -55.62 -14.49
N VAL A 22 -11.40 -55.75 -13.87
CA VAL A 22 -12.08 -54.63 -13.15
C VAL A 22 -11.16 -53.98 -12.12
N LYS A 23 -10.22 -54.73 -11.56
CA LYS A 23 -9.20 -54.17 -10.66
C LYS A 23 -8.29 -53.13 -11.33
N SER A 24 -7.93 -53.31 -12.60
CA SER A 24 -7.09 -52.39 -13.37
C SER A 24 -7.83 -51.08 -13.71
N VAL A 25 -9.12 -51.16 -13.99
CA VAL A 25 -9.95 -49.97 -14.28
C VAL A 25 -10.19 -49.17 -12.99
N PHE A 26 -10.39 -49.83 -11.84
CA PHE A 26 -10.54 -49.14 -10.54
C PHE A 26 -9.26 -48.43 -10.11
N TYR A 27 -8.10 -49.06 -10.33
CA TYR A 27 -6.81 -48.39 -10.02
C TYR A 27 -6.51 -47.18 -10.93
N GLN A 28 -6.91 -47.25 -12.18
CA GLN A 28 -6.72 -46.12 -13.11
C GLN A 28 -7.70 -44.98 -12.83
N THR A 29 -8.94 -45.26 -12.44
CA THR A 29 -9.92 -44.22 -12.06
C THR A 29 -9.61 -43.58 -10.72
N THR A 30 -9.14 -44.34 -9.70
CA THR A 30 -8.68 -43.77 -8.42
C THR A 30 -7.40 -42.95 -8.55
N LEU A 31 -6.47 -43.38 -9.40
CA LEU A 31 -5.26 -42.59 -9.67
C LEU A 31 -5.56 -41.28 -10.40
N ALA A 32 -6.53 -41.27 -11.33
CA ALA A 32 -6.99 -40.06 -12.01
C ALA A 32 -7.74 -39.09 -11.08
N LEU A 33 -8.50 -39.58 -10.10
CA LEU A 33 -9.14 -38.73 -9.08
C LEU A 33 -8.17 -38.17 -8.06
N VAL A 34 -7.11 -38.87 -7.72
CA VAL A 34 -6.06 -38.38 -6.79
C VAL A 34 -5.17 -37.33 -7.47
N LEU A 35 -4.93 -37.42 -8.77
CA LEU A 35 -4.19 -36.40 -9.53
C LEU A 35 -4.99 -35.11 -9.77
N ALA A 36 -6.33 -35.14 -9.68
CA ALA A 36 -7.19 -33.95 -9.82
C ALA A 36 -7.21 -33.07 -8.54
N SER A 37 -6.70 -33.55 -7.43
CA SER A 37 -6.50 -32.76 -6.20
C SER A 37 -5.14 -32.05 -6.13
N ILE A 38 -4.59 -31.63 -7.28
CA ILE A 38 -3.50 -30.65 -7.31
C ILE A 38 -4.12 -29.37 -6.75
N SER A 39 -3.92 -29.15 -5.46
CA SER A 39 -4.21 -27.88 -4.81
C SER A 39 -3.51 -26.79 -5.63
N TYR A 40 -4.29 -26.06 -6.40
CA TYR A 40 -3.82 -24.78 -6.95
C TYR A 40 -3.47 -23.92 -5.73
N SER A 41 -2.21 -23.97 -5.33
CA SER A 41 -1.66 -22.98 -4.44
C SER A 41 -1.72 -21.67 -5.22
N ALA A 42 -2.79 -20.93 -5.03
CA ALA A 42 -2.92 -19.62 -5.64
C ALA A 42 -1.67 -18.83 -5.22
N ALA A 43 -0.87 -18.40 -6.19
CA ALA A 43 0.24 -17.53 -5.92
C ALA A 43 -0.28 -16.33 -5.11
N ALA A 44 0.44 -15.95 -4.05
CA ALA A 44 0.02 -14.84 -3.21
C ALA A 44 0.20 -13.55 -4.00
N GLU A 45 -0.85 -12.74 -4.11
CA GLU A 45 -0.78 -11.40 -4.68
C GLU A 45 0.12 -10.52 -3.83
N THR A 46 0.95 -9.71 -4.45
CA THR A 46 1.90 -8.84 -3.77
C THR A 46 1.60 -7.38 -4.07
N ILE A 47 1.31 -6.61 -3.02
CA ILE A 47 1.11 -5.17 -3.13
C ILE A 47 2.27 -4.39 -2.53
N TYR A 48 2.78 -3.44 -3.31
CA TYR A 48 3.72 -2.42 -2.88
C TYR A 48 2.94 -1.11 -2.71
N ALA A 49 2.78 -0.64 -1.47
CA ALA A 49 1.98 0.53 -1.17
C ALA A 49 2.75 1.56 -0.34
N ALA A 50 2.57 2.83 -0.65
CA ALA A 50 3.14 3.92 0.13
C ALA A 50 2.87 3.73 1.63
N ALA A 51 3.86 4.00 2.49
CA ALA A 51 3.81 3.76 3.94
C ALA A 51 2.58 4.37 4.63
N SER A 52 2.09 5.51 4.13
CA SER A 52 0.85 6.15 4.62
C SER A 52 -0.42 5.31 4.43
N MET A 53 -0.37 4.28 3.57
CA MET A 53 -1.52 3.41 3.30
C MET A 53 -1.56 2.14 4.17
N THR A 54 -0.60 1.94 5.05
CA THR A 54 -0.43 0.71 5.84
C THR A 54 -1.73 0.23 6.48
N ASP A 55 -2.43 1.11 7.20
CA ASP A 55 -3.63 0.72 7.95
C ASP A 55 -4.80 0.37 7.02
N ALA A 56 -5.03 1.17 5.98
CA ALA A 56 -6.09 0.94 5.02
C ALA A 56 -5.86 -0.34 4.20
N ILE A 57 -4.63 -0.57 3.73
CA ILE A 57 -4.29 -1.77 2.96
C ILE A 57 -4.33 -3.03 3.83
N ASN A 58 -3.90 -2.97 5.10
CA ASN A 58 -4.03 -4.12 6.01
C ASN A 58 -5.49 -4.51 6.24
N GLU A 59 -6.41 -3.54 6.40
CA GLU A 59 -7.85 -3.82 6.50
C GLU A 59 -8.38 -4.45 5.20
N LEU A 60 -8.03 -3.89 4.04
CA LEU A 60 -8.44 -4.42 2.74
C LEU A 60 -7.88 -5.82 2.46
N LYS A 61 -6.61 -6.03 2.80
CA LYS A 61 -5.97 -7.35 2.73
C LYS A 61 -6.77 -8.39 3.51
N ALA A 62 -7.08 -8.12 4.78
CA ALA A 62 -7.82 -9.06 5.62
C ALA A 62 -9.20 -9.39 5.05
N LYS A 63 -9.90 -8.41 4.50
CA LYS A 63 -11.20 -8.58 3.83
C LYS A 63 -11.07 -9.40 2.54
N TYR A 64 -10.07 -9.09 1.71
CA TYR A 64 -9.83 -9.79 0.45
C TYR A 64 -9.46 -11.26 0.68
N GLU A 65 -8.50 -11.52 1.58
CA GLU A 65 -8.06 -12.88 1.92
C GLU A 65 -9.23 -13.75 2.41
N LYS A 66 -10.09 -13.19 3.28
CA LYS A 66 -11.29 -13.88 3.77
C LYS A 66 -12.29 -14.17 2.65
N LYS A 67 -12.54 -13.20 1.77
CA LYS A 67 -13.56 -13.28 0.72
C LYS A 67 -13.15 -14.22 -0.42
N HIS A 68 -11.88 -14.25 -0.77
CA HIS A 68 -11.37 -14.97 -1.94
C HIS A 68 -10.57 -16.22 -1.60
N ASN A 69 -10.43 -16.57 -0.30
CA ASN A 69 -9.55 -17.63 0.18
C ASN A 69 -8.14 -17.54 -0.43
N ALA A 70 -7.63 -16.32 -0.51
CA ALA A 70 -6.36 -15.94 -1.12
C ALA A 70 -5.33 -15.52 -0.07
N LYS A 71 -4.08 -15.32 -0.47
CA LYS A 71 -3.02 -14.72 0.35
C LYS A 71 -2.48 -13.47 -0.31
N VAL A 72 -2.28 -12.41 0.46
CA VAL A 72 -1.71 -11.15 -0.01
C VAL A 72 -0.44 -10.84 0.76
N LYS A 73 0.66 -10.61 0.05
CA LYS A 73 1.90 -10.07 0.60
C LYS A 73 1.89 -8.55 0.47
N THR A 74 2.38 -7.87 1.48
CA THR A 74 2.42 -6.41 1.51
C THR A 74 3.83 -5.89 1.75
N SER A 75 4.24 -4.86 1.02
CA SER A 75 5.47 -4.11 1.27
C SER A 75 5.10 -2.63 1.42
N TYR A 76 5.51 -2.03 2.54
CA TYR A 76 5.26 -0.63 2.86
C TYR A 76 6.58 0.11 3.03
N ALA A 77 6.76 1.16 2.26
CA ALA A 77 7.91 2.07 2.33
C ALA A 77 7.56 3.39 1.62
N ALA A 78 8.51 4.29 1.50
CA ALA A 78 8.34 5.43 0.60
C ALA A 78 8.11 4.96 -0.84
N SER A 79 7.25 5.66 -1.58
CA SER A 79 6.99 5.34 -2.98
C SER A 79 8.25 5.33 -3.85
N SER A 80 9.23 6.17 -3.51
CA SER A 80 10.55 6.19 -4.14
C SER A 80 11.31 4.87 -3.98
N THR A 81 11.32 4.30 -2.78
CA THR A 81 12.00 3.04 -2.46
C THR A 81 11.31 1.89 -3.19
N LEU A 82 9.96 1.83 -3.09
CA LEU A 82 9.18 0.78 -3.73
C LEU A 82 9.30 0.81 -5.26
N ALA A 83 9.25 1.99 -5.87
CA ALA A 83 9.38 2.14 -7.31
C ALA A 83 10.75 1.66 -7.81
N ARG A 84 11.84 1.99 -7.09
CA ARG A 84 13.17 1.50 -7.44
C ARG A 84 13.31 -0.03 -7.28
N GLN A 85 12.70 -0.61 -6.25
CA GLN A 85 12.66 -2.06 -6.08
C GLN A 85 11.93 -2.74 -7.25
N ILE A 86 10.80 -2.19 -7.70
CA ILE A 86 10.03 -2.69 -8.86
C ILE A 86 10.87 -2.56 -10.14
N GLU A 87 11.54 -1.43 -10.35
CA GLU A 87 12.46 -1.25 -11.49
C GLU A 87 13.56 -2.33 -11.51
N GLN A 88 14.11 -2.65 -10.34
CA GLN A 88 15.16 -3.67 -10.16
C GLN A 88 14.64 -5.12 -10.24
N GLY A 89 13.36 -5.32 -10.50
CA GLY A 89 12.77 -6.64 -10.70
C GLY A 89 12.12 -7.26 -9.45
N ALA A 90 11.87 -6.48 -8.40
CA ALA A 90 11.09 -6.98 -7.26
C ALA A 90 9.68 -7.39 -7.73
N SER A 91 9.24 -8.55 -7.26
CA SER A 91 7.95 -9.13 -7.64
C SER A 91 6.83 -8.36 -6.95
N ALA A 92 6.13 -7.52 -7.70
CA ALA A 92 4.94 -6.81 -7.28
C ALA A 92 3.83 -7.00 -8.32
N ASP A 93 2.60 -7.16 -7.86
CA ASP A 93 1.42 -7.25 -8.72
C ASP A 93 0.74 -5.89 -8.86
N VAL A 94 0.68 -5.16 -7.74
CA VAL A 94 0.05 -3.83 -7.67
C VAL A 94 0.98 -2.86 -6.94
N PHE A 95 1.08 -1.64 -7.46
CA PHE A 95 1.78 -0.54 -6.83
C PHE A 95 0.83 0.62 -6.55
N ILE A 96 0.88 1.19 -5.33
CA ILE A 96 0.17 2.43 -4.99
C ILE A 96 1.18 3.45 -4.48
N SER A 97 1.35 4.53 -5.24
CA SER A 97 2.23 5.64 -4.90
C SER A 97 1.50 6.73 -4.12
N ALA A 98 2.22 7.51 -3.32
CA ALA A 98 1.71 8.73 -2.67
C ALA A 98 1.99 10.01 -3.47
N ASP A 99 2.53 9.89 -4.67
CA ASP A 99 2.64 10.97 -5.65
C ASP A 99 2.57 10.43 -7.09
N LEU A 100 2.27 11.31 -8.02
CA LEU A 100 2.20 10.96 -9.44
C LEU A 100 3.60 10.65 -10.00
N ALA A 101 4.63 11.35 -9.54
CA ALA A 101 5.96 11.28 -10.14
C ALA A 101 6.59 9.88 -10.05
N TRP A 102 6.38 9.13 -8.98
CA TRP A 102 6.90 7.76 -8.86
C TRP A 102 6.08 6.75 -9.66
N MET A 103 4.81 7.02 -9.92
CA MET A 103 4.02 6.24 -10.88
C MET A 103 4.46 6.54 -12.32
N ASP A 104 4.66 7.83 -12.67
CA ASP A 104 5.21 8.27 -13.97
C ASP A 104 6.58 7.64 -14.23
N TYR A 105 7.42 7.57 -13.18
CA TYR A 105 8.71 6.91 -13.24
C TYR A 105 8.60 5.44 -13.68
N LEU A 106 7.70 4.66 -13.06
CA LEU A 106 7.49 3.27 -13.42
C LEU A 106 6.85 3.09 -14.80
N GLU A 107 5.97 3.99 -15.19
CA GLU A 107 5.37 4.01 -16.52
C GLU A 107 6.46 4.25 -17.58
N ASN A 108 7.33 5.26 -17.38
CA ASN A 108 8.47 5.56 -18.26
C ASN A 108 9.50 4.41 -18.33
N LYS A 109 9.57 3.57 -17.28
CA LYS A 109 10.38 2.34 -17.27
C LYS A 109 9.67 1.11 -17.87
N GLY A 110 8.45 1.29 -18.38
CA GLY A 110 7.65 0.21 -18.96
C GLY A 110 7.17 -0.84 -17.93
N LYS A 111 7.18 -0.49 -16.63
CA LYS A 111 6.73 -1.40 -15.54
C LYS A 111 5.24 -1.30 -15.28
N VAL A 112 4.61 -0.18 -15.63
CA VAL A 112 3.17 0.06 -15.56
C VAL A 112 2.71 0.61 -16.91
N SER A 113 1.62 0.07 -17.45
CA SER A 113 0.99 0.65 -18.64
C SER A 113 0.03 1.78 -18.26
N ALA A 114 -0.05 2.83 -19.09
CA ALA A 114 -1.03 3.89 -18.92
C ALA A 114 -2.48 3.39 -18.82
N THR A 115 -2.81 2.28 -19.50
CA THR A 115 -4.14 1.64 -19.46
C THR A 115 -4.43 0.93 -18.13
N HIS A 116 -3.38 0.62 -17.37
CA HIS A 116 -3.47 -0.06 -16.07
C HIS A 116 -3.15 0.87 -14.89
N ARG A 117 -3.27 2.16 -15.10
CA ARG A 117 -3.04 3.20 -14.10
C ARG A 117 -4.30 4.03 -13.88
N LYS A 118 -4.60 4.36 -12.61
CA LYS A 118 -5.69 5.27 -12.23
C LYS A 118 -5.30 6.14 -11.04
N ASN A 119 -5.82 7.36 -10.99
CA ASN A 119 -5.74 8.20 -9.80
C ASN A 119 -6.82 7.73 -8.82
N LEU A 120 -6.41 7.17 -7.68
CA LEU A 120 -7.31 6.46 -6.78
C LEU A 120 -7.77 7.34 -5.62
N LEU A 121 -6.81 8.00 -4.93
CA LEU A 121 -7.08 8.71 -3.68
C LEU A 121 -6.40 10.07 -3.67
N GLY A 122 -6.94 10.95 -2.81
CA GLY A 122 -6.33 12.21 -2.42
C GLY A 122 -6.05 12.26 -0.92
N ASN A 123 -5.21 13.21 -0.49
CA ASN A 123 -4.85 13.42 0.90
C ASN A 123 -4.61 14.92 1.18
N ARG A 124 -4.31 15.27 2.43
CA ARG A 124 -3.93 16.62 2.84
C ARG A 124 -2.60 16.60 3.58
N LEU A 125 -1.82 17.65 3.42
CA LEU A 125 -0.59 17.87 4.16
C LEU A 125 -0.92 18.59 5.47
N VAL A 126 -0.42 18.07 6.60
CA VAL A 126 -0.67 18.65 7.92
C VAL A 126 0.64 18.84 8.68
N LEU A 127 0.65 19.86 9.55
CA LEU A 127 1.66 20.10 10.55
C LEU A 127 1.21 19.45 11.85
N ILE A 128 2.06 18.65 12.47
CA ILE A 128 1.77 17.92 13.71
C ILE A 128 2.79 18.27 14.80
N THR A 129 2.39 18.07 16.05
CA THR A 129 3.22 18.19 17.25
C THR A 129 2.94 17.02 18.20
N PRO A 130 3.88 16.59 19.06
CA PRO A 130 3.62 15.56 20.06
C PRO A 130 2.54 15.98 21.06
N VAL A 131 1.70 15.04 21.47
CA VAL A 131 0.66 15.30 22.50
C VAL A 131 1.29 15.60 23.86
N LYS A 132 2.39 14.91 24.23
CA LYS A 132 3.05 15.06 25.53
C LYS A 132 3.73 16.43 25.73
N ASN A 133 4.25 17.02 24.66
CA ASN A 133 4.91 18.32 24.71
C ASN A 133 4.59 19.14 23.46
N PRO A 134 3.33 19.61 23.34
CA PRO A 134 2.91 20.34 22.15
C PRO A 134 3.51 21.73 22.08
N ILE A 135 3.67 22.26 20.87
CA ILE A 135 3.96 23.69 20.72
C ILE A 135 2.76 24.50 21.27
N LYS A 136 3.09 25.66 21.89
CA LYS A 136 2.09 26.56 22.46
C LYS A 136 1.64 27.63 21.47
N THR A 137 2.45 27.93 20.49
CA THR A 137 2.22 28.96 19.48
C THR A 137 1.18 28.52 18.46
N SER A 138 0.19 29.36 18.20
CA SER A 138 -0.73 29.18 17.09
C SER A 138 -0.02 29.48 15.77
N ILE A 139 -0.01 28.54 14.84
CA ILE A 139 0.65 28.68 13.54
C ILE A 139 -0.33 29.29 12.55
N LYS A 140 0.09 30.40 11.93
CA LYS A 140 -0.61 30.98 10.76
C LYS A 140 0.12 30.57 9.49
N PHE A 141 -0.56 29.92 8.58
CA PHE A 141 0.01 29.41 7.33
C PHE A 141 0.04 30.52 6.25
N ASP A 142 0.85 31.55 6.51
CA ASP A 142 1.07 32.67 5.60
C ASP A 142 2.58 32.99 5.48
N LYS A 143 2.94 33.77 4.46
CA LYS A 143 4.34 34.10 4.11
C LYS A 143 5.04 35.00 5.14
N ASN A 144 4.29 35.73 5.95
CA ASN A 144 4.81 36.69 6.92
C ASN A 144 4.95 36.07 8.32
N PHE A 145 4.45 34.84 8.52
CA PHE A 145 4.53 34.17 9.79
C PHE A 145 5.96 33.68 10.06
N ASN A 146 6.52 34.11 11.19
CA ASN A 146 7.85 33.66 11.63
C ASN A 146 7.76 32.26 12.26
N ILE A 147 7.86 31.23 11.43
CA ILE A 147 7.82 29.84 11.86
C ILE A 147 9.02 29.46 12.75
N ASP A 148 10.17 30.09 12.57
CA ASP A 148 11.37 29.81 13.35
C ASP A 148 11.21 30.13 14.82
N ALA A 149 10.49 31.22 15.13
CA ALA A 149 10.18 31.62 16.51
C ALA A 149 9.07 30.77 17.16
N ALA A 150 8.31 29.98 16.38
CA ALA A 150 7.16 29.25 16.88
C ALA A 150 7.51 27.96 17.64
N PHE A 151 8.73 27.44 17.48
CA PHE A 151 9.23 26.22 18.12
C PHE A 151 10.76 26.22 18.23
N THR A 152 11.32 25.42 19.11
CA THR A 152 12.78 25.43 19.38
C THR A 152 13.48 24.16 18.87
N GLY A 153 12.79 23.05 18.67
CA GLY A 153 13.35 21.76 18.31
C GLY A 153 13.53 21.53 16.81
N LYS A 154 13.46 20.30 16.40
CA LYS A 154 13.55 19.83 15.02
C LYS A 154 12.16 19.66 14.40
N LEU A 155 12.10 19.71 13.08
CA LEU A 155 10.95 19.39 12.26
C LEU A 155 11.25 18.12 11.45
N CYS A 156 10.42 17.08 11.60
CA CYS A 156 10.56 15.82 10.88
C CYS A 156 9.64 15.77 9.65
N THR A 157 10.14 15.26 8.54
CA THR A 157 9.36 14.87 7.37
C THR A 157 10.13 13.85 6.54
N GLY A 158 9.53 13.25 5.53
CA GLY A 158 10.27 12.39 4.59
C GLY A 158 11.36 13.16 3.84
N ASN A 159 12.35 12.46 3.29
CA ASN A 159 13.41 13.10 2.50
C ASN A 159 12.82 14.00 1.42
N THR A 160 13.23 15.27 1.42
CA THR A 160 12.59 16.33 0.62
C THR A 160 12.92 16.28 -0.87
N ASN A 161 13.84 15.43 -1.28
CA ASN A 161 14.20 15.25 -2.69
C ASN A 161 13.55 13.99 -3.31
N SER A 162 13.23 12.98 -2.50
CA SER A 162 12.79 11.67 -3.01
C SER A 162 11.45 11.18 -2.45
N VAL A 163 11.21 11.34 -1.15
CA VAL A 163 10.01 10.83 -0.48
C VAL A 163 8.82 11.73 -0.77
N PRO A 164 7.65 11.22 -1.20
CA PRO A 164 6.51 12.02 -1.58
C PRO A 164 6.12 13.11 -0.57
N VAL A 165 5.92 12.76 0.71
CA VAL A 165 5.57 13.74 1.74
C VAL A 165 6.63 14.84 1.88
N GLY A 166 7.90 14.49 1.78
CA GLY A 166 9.02 15.45 1.85
C GLY A 166 9.02 16.40 0.66
N LYS A 167 8.73 15.90 -0.55
CA LYS A 167 8.60 16.73 -1.75
C LYS A 167 7.45 17.75 -1.61
N TYR A 168 6.28 17.32 -1.12
CA TYR A 168 5.17 18.23 -0.81
C TYR A 168 5.50 19.20 0.31
N ALA A 169 6.17 18.75 1.37
CA ALA A 169 6.63 19.61 2.46
C ALA A 169 7.57 20.70 1.96
N LYS A 170 8.57 20.35 1.11
CA LYS A 170 9.48 21.32 0.50
C LYS A 170 8.75 22.37 -0.34
N GLN A 171 7.77 21.95 -1.15
CA GLN A 171 6.94 22.89 -1.91
C GLN A 171 6.20 23.86 -0.98
N ALA A 172 5.54 23.33 0.05
CA ALA A 172 4.76 24.13 0.99
C ALA A 172 5.65 25.11 1.77
N LEU A 173 6.80 24.64 2.27
CA LEU A 173 7.74 25.48 2.99
C LEU A 173 8.33 26.61 2.10
N ASN A 174 8.64 26.32 0.82
CA ASN A 174 9.08 27.34 -0.12
C ASN A 174 7.99 28.38 -0.41
N ASN A 175 6.77 27.92 -0.69
CA ASN A 175 5.66 28.81 -1.04
C ASN A 175 5.20 29.68 0.16
N LEU A 176 5.48 29.24 1.40
CA LEU A 176 5.27 30.04 2.61
C LEU A 176 6.49 30.86 3.03
N ASN A 177 7.60 30.87 2.26
CA ASN A 177 8.87 31.49 2.62
C ASN A 177 9.50 30.93 3.91
N TRP A 178 9.15 29.72 4.32
CA TRP A 178 9.65 29.10 5.56
C TRP A 178 10.89 28.24 5.35
N TRP A 179 11.21 27.88 4.09
CA TRP A 179 12.29 26.94 3.78
C TRP A 179 13.65 27.37 4.34
N SER A 180 14.03 28.63 4.17
CA SER A 180 15.35 29.14 4.61
C SER A 180 15.58 29.03 6.11
N SER A 181 14.54 29.24 6.92
CA SER A 181 14.61 29.11 8.38
C SER A 181 14.50 27.65 8.84
N ILE A 182 13.74 26.82 8.13
CA ILE A 182 13.45 25.45 8.57
C ILE A 182 14.47 24.44 8.06
N SER A 183 15.08 24.62 6.88
CA SER A 183 15.95 23.64 6.23
C SER A 183 17.10 23.13 7.12
N LYS A 184 17.69 24.00 7.95
CA LYS A 184 18.76 23.64 8.91
C LYS A 184 18.26 22.87 10.14
N ARG A 185 16.95 22.84 10.35
CA ARG A 185 16.28 22.19 11.48
C ARG A 185 15.51 20.94 11.05
N LEU A 186 15.52 20.62 9.75
CA LEU A 186 14.89 19.43 9.23
C LEU A 186 15.61 18.15 9.66
N VAL A 187 14.83 17.16 10.04
CA VAL A 187 15.23 15.76 10.12
C VAL A 187 14.47 15.03 9.03
N GLU A 188 15.20 14.62 8.02
CA GLU A 188 14.65 13.89 6.89
C GLU A 188 14.63 12.39 7.19
N THR A 189 13.49 11.75 6.95
CA THR A 189 13.27 10.34 7.24
C THR A 189 13.09 9.53 5.95
N GLU A 190 13.24 8.22 6.06
CA GLU A 190 13.09 7.27 4.96
C GLU A 190 11.65 7.22 4.39
N ASP A 191 10.63 7.45 5.23
CA ASP A 191 9.23 7.55 4.83
C ASP A 191 8.42 8.41 5.83
N VAL A 192 7.11 8.58 5.55
CA VAL A 192 6.22 9.42 6.39
C VAL A 192 5.93 8.80 7.75
N ARG A 193 5.90 7.46 7.86
CA ARG A 193 5.64 6.78 9.14
C ARG A 193 6.83 6.87 10.08
N ALA A 194 8.04 6.88 9.57
CA ALA A 194 9.24 7.20 10.35
C ALA A 194 9.18 8.64 10.88
N ALA A 195 8.78 9.62 10.06
CA ALA A 195 8.59 11.01 10.52
C ALA A 195 7.51 11.10 11.61
N LEU A 196 6.34 10.47 11.41
CA LEU A 196 5.29 10.40 12.42
C LEU A 196 5.78 9.82 13.74
N ASN A 197 6.55 8.73 13.69
CA ASN A 197 7.09 8.06 14.87
C ASN A 197 8.07 8.95 15.64
N PHE A 198 8.94 9.69 14.97
CA PHE A 198 9.87 10.63 15.62
C PHE A 198 9.12 11.74 16.36
N VAL A 199 8.07 12.29 15.75
CA VAL A 199 7.19 13.26 16.43
C VAL A 199 6.43 12.62 17.60
N SER A 200 5.88 11.43 17.42
CA SER A 200 5.12 10.69 18.45
C SER A 200 5.96 10.42 19.70
N ARG A 201 7.27 10.22 19.55
CA ARG A 201 8.23 10.01 20.65
C ARG A 201 8.81 11.33 21.22
N GLY A 202 8.52 12.47 20.57
CA GLY A 202 9.02 13.78 20.99
C GLY A 202 10.45 14.08 20.53
N GLU A 203 11.03 13.28 19.63
CA GLU A 203 12.35 13.52 19.03
C GLU A 203 12.33 14.72 18.07
N CYS A 204 11.19 14.97 17.43
CA CYS A 204 10.88 16.19 16.70
C CYS A 204 9.72 16.91 17.35
N GLN A 205 9.85 18.23 17.54
CA GLN A 205 8.80 19.06 18.12
C GLN A 205 7.68 19.35 17.11
N LEU A 206 8.00 19.32 15.82
CA LEU A 206 7.06 19.43 14.73
C LEU A 206 7.29 18.33 13.71
N GLY A 207 6.25 18.02 12.94
CA GLY A 207 6.35 17.15 11.77
C GLY A 207 5.42 17.56 10.67
N ILE A 208 5.81 17.30 9.42
CA ILE A 208 4.95 17.44 8.26
C ILE A 208 4.66 16.03 7.75
N VAL A 209 3.39 15.63 7.83
CA VAL A 209 2.88 14.31 7.45
C VAL A 209 1.55 14.47 6.71
N TYR A 210 0.96 13.37 6.28
CA TYR A 210 -0.41 13.43 5.74
C TYR A 210 -1.44 13.38 6.87
N ALA A 211 -2.64 13.92 6.60
CA ALA A 211 -3.75 13.89 7.55
C ALA A 211 -4.12 12.47 7.99
N THR A 212 -4.03 11.50 7.08
CA THR A 212 -4.27 10.08 7.36
C THR A 212 -3.25 9.50 8.34
N ASP A 213 -1.98 9.90 8.24
CA ASP A 213 -0.93 9.47 9.19
C ASP A 213 -1.16 10.08 10.58
N ALA A 214 -1.51 11.37 10.63
CA ALA A 214 -1.84 12.01 11.90
C ALA A 214 -3.03 11.34 12.60
N ALA A 215 -4.07 10.97 11.84
CA ALA A 215 -5.24 10.27 12.36
C ALA A 215 -4.94 8.85 12.87
N ALA A 216 -3.89 8.21 12.35
CA ALA A 216 -3.47 6.87 12.77
C ALA A 216 -2.71 6.86 14.12
N SER A 217 -2.36 8.01 14.68
CA SER A 217 -1.61 8.09 15.94
C SER A 217 -2.31 8.94 17.00
N LYS A 218 -2.47 8.38 18.19
CA LYS A 218 -2.98 9.10 19.37
C LYS A 218 -1.91 9.95 20.06
N ASN A 219 -0.65 9.83 19.67
CA ASN A 219 0.49 10.49 20.32
C ASN A 219 0.88 11.82 19.67
N VAL A 220 0.22 12.18 18.57
CA VAL A 220 0.40 13.47 17.90
C VAL A 220 -0.95 14.19 17.79
N LYS A 221 -0.88 15.52 17.69
CA LYS A 221 -2.03 16.34 17.33
C LYS A 221 -1.71 17.22 16.13
N VAL A 222 -2.72 17.47 15.32
CA VAL A 222 -2.62 18.40 14.19
C VAL A 222 -2.61 19.82 14.71
N VAL A 223 -1.60 20.59 14.32
CA VAL A 223 -1.47 22.02 14.58
C VAL A 223 -2.22 22.81 13.53
N GLY A 224 -2.19 22.34 12.27
CA GLY A 224 -2.93 22.93 11.18
C GLY A 224 -2.71 22.18 9.87
N THR A 225 -3.53 22.51 8.89
CA THR A 225 -3.47 21.96 7.54
C THR A 225 -2.84 22.98 6.59
N PHE A 226 -1.88 22.55 5.79
CA PHE A 226 -1.30 23.40 4.76
C PHE A 226 -2.34 23.79 3.72
N PRO A 227 -2.43 25.10 3.33
CA PRO A 227 -3.31 25.52 2.27
C PRO A 227 -2.97 24.82 0.93
N LEU A 228 -4.00 24.42 0.18
CA LEU A 228 -3.82 23.69 -1.08
C LEU A 228 -2.96 24.44 -2.11
N ALA A 229 -2.97 25.78 -2.05
CA ALA A 229 -2.14 26.61 -2.93
C ALA A 229 -0.62 26.53 -2.61
N THR A 230 -0.23 25.91 -1.49
CA THR A 230 1.19 25.85 -1.09
C THR A 230 1.95 24.65 -1.66
N HIS A 231 1.26 23.67 -2.18
CA HIS A 231 1.84 22.46 -2.76
C HIS A 231 0.96 21.90 -3.88
N ASN A 232 1.51 21.07 -4.72
CA ASN A 232 0.72 20.35 -5.73
C ASN A 232 -0.33 19.45 -5.05
N PRO A 233 -1.46 19.15 -5.74
CA PRO A 233 -2.44 18.21 -5.25
C PRO A 233 -1.82 16.86 -4.88
N ILE A 234 -2.15 16.36 -3.70
CA ILE A 234 -1.67 15.06 -3.24
C ILE A 234 -2.57 13.98 -3.83
N VAL A 235 -2.03 13.23 -4.77
CA VAL A 235 -2.74 12.18 -5.50
C VAL A 235 -2.02 10.85 -5.30
N TYR A 236 -2.79 9.82 -4.97
CA TYR A 236 -2.33 8.44 -4.87
C TYR A 236 -2.79 7.67 -6.11
N PRO A 237 -1.92 7.51 -7.12
CA PRO A 237 -2.22 6.63 -8.24
C PRO A 237 -2.01 5.17 -7.84
N ILE A 238 -2.86 4.30 -8.41
CA ILE A 238 -2.70 2.84 -8.40
C ILE A 238 -2.27 2.38 -9.79
N GLY A 239 -1.32 1.45 -9.85
CA GLY A 239 -0.86 0.81 -11.07
C GLY A 239 -0.81 -0.71 -10.94
N MET A 240 -1.23 -1.42 -11.98
CA MET A 240 -1.07 -2.86 -12.09
C MET A 240 0.25 -3.17 -12.78
N ILE A 241 1.10 -3.96 -12.13
CA ILE A 241 2.44 -4.35 -12.62
C ILE A 241 2.34 -5.69 -13.36
N ASN A 242 1.77 -6.70 -12.71
CA ASN A 242 1.54 -8.01 -13.28
C ASN A 242 0.08 -8.07 -13.79
N THR A 243 -0.12 -8.62 -14.99
CA THR A 243 -1.41 -8.62 -15.69
C THR A 243 -2.11 -9.98 -15.69
N ASP A 244 -1.65 -10.94 -14.87
CA ASP A 244 -2.35 -12.22 -14.71
C ASP A 244 -3.74 -12.04 -14.07
N ALA A 245 -4.57 -13.09 -14.15
CA ALA A 245 -5.96 -13.03 -13.72
C ALA A 245 -6.13 -12.73 -12.21
N ASN A 246 -5.20 -13.19 -11.36
CA ASN A 246 -5.26 -12.96 -9.92
C ASN A 246 -4.89 -11.50 -9.59
N SER A 247 -3.79 -11.03 -10.15
CA SER A 247 -3.32 -9.63 -10.02
C SER A 247 -4.40 -8.65 -10.51
N LYS A 248 -5.05 -8.95 -11.65
CA LYS A 248 -6.15 -8.16 -12.18
C LYS A 248 -7.33 -8.12 -11.22
N ARG A 249 -7.76 -9.26 -10.68
CA ARG A 249 -8.86 -9.34 -9.71
C ARG A 249 -8.56 -8.56 -8.44
N PHE A 250 -7.33 -8.64 -7.93
CA PHE A 250 -6.91 -7.89 -6.76
C PHE A 250 -6.83 -6.38 -7.04
N TYR A 251 -6.28 -5.98 -8.18
CA TYR A 251 -6.27 -4.59 -8.65
C TYR A 251 -7.68 -4.00 -8.77
N GLU A 252 -8.64 -4.76 -9.31
CA GLU A 252 -10.04 -4.35 -9.40
C GLU A 252 -10.71 -4.27 -8.01
N TYR A 253 -10.41 -5.21 -7.12
CA TYR A 253 -10.90 -5.17 -5.74
C TYR A 253 -10.46 -3.90 -5.01
N LEU A 254 -9.20 -3.49 -5.16
CA LEU A 254 -8.69 -2.26 -4.55
C LEU A 254 -9.37 -0.98 -5.04
N GLN A 255 -10.16 -1.05 -6.13
CA GLN A 255 -10.94 0.05 -6.69
C GLN A 255 -12.45 -0.09 -6.43
N SER A 256 -12.87 -1.17 -5.79
CA SER A 256 -14.27 -1.47 -5.51
C SER A 256 -14.91 -0.49 -4.53
N ASN A 257 -16.25 -0.48 -4.47
CA ASN A 257 -16.98 0.33 -3.49
C ASN A 257 -16.65 -0.08 -2.04
N GLU A 258 -16.37 -1.36 -1.79
CA GLU A 258 -15.90 -1.84 -0.49
C GLU A 258 -14.55 -1.20 -0.13
N ALA A 259 -13.60 -1.18 -1.06
CA ALA A 259 -12.29 -0.56 -0.87
C ALA A 259 -12.42 0.96 -0.68
N LYS A 260 -13.26 1.63 -1.48
CA LYS A 260 -13.55 3.07 -1.34
C LYS A 260 -14.09 3.42 0.05
N ALA A 261 -14.96 2.58 0.63
CA ALA A 261 -15.47 2.78 1.99
C ALA A 261 -14.36 2.66 3.04
N VAL A 262 -13.44 1.69 2.90
CA VAL A 262 -12.28 1.54 3.78
C VAL A 262 -11.34 2.74 3.67
N TYR A 263 -11.01 3.19 2.46
CA TYR A 263 -10.17 4.38 2.28
C TYR A 263 -10.77 5.62 2.96
N LYS A 264 -12.07 5.87 2.78
CA LYS A 264 -12.78 6.98 3.45
C LYS A 264 -12.72 6.85 4.98
N LYS A 265 -12.92 5.64 5.52
CA LYS A 265 -12.81 5.35 6.96
C LYS A 265 -11.42 5.73 7.51
N HIS A 266 -10.36 5.52 6.73
CA HIS A 266 -8.98 5.88 7.07
C HIS A 266 -8.60 7.33 6.71
N GLY A 267 -9.58 8.17 6.32
CA GLY A 267 -9.37 9.61 6.10
C GLY A 267 -8.90 10.02 4.71
N PHE A 268 -8.79 9.09 3.77
CA PHE A 268 -8.50 9.42 2.38
C PHE A 268 -9.72 10.01 1.67
N SER A 269 -9.52 10.97 0.77
CA SER A 269 -10.52 11.35 -0.23
C SER A 269 -10.43 10.38 -1.41
N VAL A 270 -11.58 9.88 -1.88
CA VAL A 270 -11.64 9.00 -3.05
C VAL A 270 -11.78 9.88 -4.29
N LEU A 271 -10.87 9.71 -5.26
CA LEU A 271 -10.94 10.31 -6.58
C LEU A 271 -11.75 9.37 -7.50
N GLN A 272 -12.46 9.96 -8.45
CA GLN A 272 -13.31 9.18 -9.36
C GLN A 272 -12.49 8.48 -10.45
#